data_f161fa4d7535339caf0be87740b368df
#
_entry.id   f161fa4d7535339caf0be87740b368df
#
_cell.length_a   1.000
_cell.length_b   1.000
_cell.length_c   1.000
_cell.angle_alpha   90.00
_cell.angle_beta   90.00
_cell.angle_gamma   90.00
#
_symmetry.space_group_name_H-M   'P 1'
#
loop_
_entity.id
_entity.type
_entity.pdbx_description
1 polymer ?
#
loop_
_entity_poly.entity_id
_entity_poly.type
_entity_poly.pdbx_seq_one_letter_code
_entity_poly.pdbx_strand_id
1 'polypeptide(L)'
;MNDLDELLSGIEKKKESKTQEAKDLICRMLAGGKEVFSDEIDRAALEKGISSRTVRDAKKELGEALKSKIGEGRRKVFWME
;
A
#
# COMPACT_ATOMS: atom_id res chain seq x y z
N MET A 1 34.14 -1.66 -4.27
CA MET A 1 33.36 -1.46 -3.06
C MET A 1 32.23 -0.50 -3.25
N ASN A 2 32.50 0.58 -3.96
CA ASN A 2 31.44 1.55 -4.26
C ASN A 2 30.30 0.95 -5.06
N ASP A 3 30.62 -0.04 -5.88
CA ASP A 3 29.60 -0.70 -6.69
C ASP A 3 28.53 -1.34 -5.83
N LEU A 4 28.92 -1.92 -4.72
CA LEU A 4 27.98 -2.56 -3.80
C LEU A 4 27.04 -1.53 -3.18
N ASP A 5 27.57 -0.39 -2.81
CA ASP A 5 26.76 0.67 -2.23
C ASP A 5 25.75 1.21 -3.24
N GLU A 6 26.17 1.36 -4.47
CA GLU A 6 25.29 1.81 -5.53
C GLU A 6 24.17 0.81 -5.79
N LEU A 7 24.50 -0.47 -5.78
CA LEU A 7 23.50 -1.51 -5.96
C LEU A 7 22.49 -1.50 -4.82
N LEU A 8 22.97 -1.36 -3.61
CA LEU A 8 22.10 -1.30 -2.45
C LEU A 8 21.18 -0.09 -2.50
N SER A 9 21.73 1.04 -2.88
CA SER A 9 20.91 2.25 -3.03
C SER A 9 19.85 2.07 -4.11
N GLY A 10 20.21 1.42 -5.19
CA GLY A 10 19.25 1.14 -6.26
C GLY A 10 18.12 0.24 -5.79
N ILE A 11 18.46 -0.78 -5.02
CA ILE A 11 17.47 -1.71 -4.46
C ILE A 11 16.53 -0.99 -3.51
N GLU A 12 17.08 -0.14 -2.66
CA GLU A 12 16.28 0.64 -1.72
C GLU A 12 15.31 1.56 -2.46
N LYS A 13 15.77 2.19 -3.51
CA LYS A 13 14.92 3.05 -4.33
C LYS A 13 13.77 2.28 -4.96
N LYS A 14 14.04 1.05 -5.40
CA LYS A 14 12.99 0.20 -5.96
C LYS A 14 11.94 -0.13 -4.92
N LYS A 15 12.36 -0.42 -3.69
CA LYS A 15 11.43 -0.69 -2.60
C LYS A 15 10.57 0.54 -2.31
N GLU A 16 11.20 1.69 -2.25
CA GLU A 16 10.47 2.93 -2.02
C GLU A 16 9.48 3.20 -3.14
N SER A 17 9.89 2.94 -4.39
CA SER A 17 9.00 3.12 -5.52
C SER A 17 7.76 2.25 -5.43
N LYS A 18 7.92 0.99 -5.05
CA LYS A 18 6.78 0.08 -4.91
C LYS A 18 5.88 0.49 -3.76
N THR A 19 6.46 0.90 -2.65
CA THR A 19 5.69 1.38 -1.52
C THR A 19 4.91 2.63 -1.92
N GLN A 20 5.54 3.51 -2.68
CA GLN A 20 4.88 4.71 -3.18
C GLN A 20 3.72 4.35 -4.11
N GLU A 21 3.93 3.40 -5.01
CA GLU A 21 2.87 2.92 -5.88
C GLU A 21 1.71 2.36 -5.08
N ALA A 22 2.01 1.61 -4.04
CA ALA A 22 0.97 1.05 -3.18
C ALA A 22 0.19 2.15 -2.48
N LYS A 23 0.89 3.18 -1.98
CA LYS A 23 0.22 4.31 -1.35
C LYS A 23 -0.68 5.05 -2.33
N ASP A 24 -0.19 5.28 -3.54
CA ASP A 24 -0.98 5.92 -4.59
C ASP A 24 -2.21 5.10 -4.93
N LEU A 25 -2.03 3.79 -5.05
CA LEU A 25 -3.13 2.89 -5.34
C LEU A 25 -4.21 2.99 -4.27
N ILE A 26 -3.80 2.91 -3.01
CA ILE A 26 -4.73 3.01 -1.88
C ILE A 26 -5.45 4.34 -1.92
N CYS A 27 -4.72 5.43 -2.12
CA CYS A 27 -5.31 6.77 -2.18
C CYS A 27 -6.34 6.87 -3.29
N ARG A 28 -6.06 6.30 -4.44
CA ARG A 28 -7.00 6.32 -5.57
C ARG A 28 -8.25 5.51 -5.28
N MET A 29 -8.07 4.35 -4.69
CA MET A 29 -9.21 3.48 -4.38
C MET A 29 -10.11 4.09 -3.34
N LEU A 30 -9.54 4.84 -2.40
CA LEU A 30 -10.28 5.43 -1.30
C LEU A 30 -10.60 6.91 -1.52
N ALA A 31 -10.32 7.42 -2.70
CA ALA A 31 -10.58 8.83 -3.03
C ALA A 31 -12.06 9.15 -2.84
N GLY A 32 -12.34 10.30 -2.26
CA GLY A 32 -13.72 10.72 -2.03
C GLY A 32 -14.38 10.07 -0.84
N GLY A 33 -13.60 9.46 0.03
CA GLY A 33 -14.12 8.84 1.24
C GLY A 33 -14.76 7.48 1.02
N LYS A 34 -14.43 6.82 -0.08
CA LYS A 34 -14.98 5.50 -0.37
C LYS A 34 -14.46 4.46 0.59
N GLU A 35 -15.33 3.56 0.98
CA GLU A 35 -14.96 2.41 1.81
C GLU A 35 -14.65 1.23 0.88
N VAL A 36 -13.49 0.62 1.08
CA VAL A 36 -13.03 -0.49 0.25
C VAL A 36 -12.56 -1.61 1.14
N PHE A 37 -12.90 -2.82 0.79
CA PHE A 37 -12.45 -3.99 1.55
C PHE A 37 -10.95 -4.20 1.38
N SER A 38 -10.33 -4.68 2.45
CA SER A 38 -8.90 -5.02 2.44
C SER A 38 -8.55 -5.96 1.30
N ASP A 39 -9.41 -6.95 1.05
CA ASP A 39 -9.20 -7.92 -0.02
C ASP A 39 -9.11 -7.25 -1.39
N GLU A 40 -9.92 -6.24 -1.62
CA GLU A 40 -9.92 -5.53 -2.89
C GLU A 40 -8.61 -4.77 -3.09
N ILE A 41 -8.11 -4.17 -2.01
CA ILE A 41 -6.84 -3.45 -2.06
C ILE A 41 -5.71 -4.42 -2.39
N ASP A 42 -5.68 -5.57 -1.71
CA ASP A 42 -4.65 -6.57 -1.95
C ASP A 42 -4.71 -7.10 -3.38
N ARG A 43 -5.91 -7.36 -3.87
CA ARG A 43 -6.08 -7.86 -5.24
C ARG A 43 -5.60 -6.84 -6.27
N ALA A 44 -5.99 -5.59 -6.10
CA ALA A 44 -5.57 -4.54 -7.00
C ALA A 44 -4.05 -4.38 -7.00
N ALA A 45 -3.45 -4.49 -5.83
CA ALA A 45 -2.00 -4.43 -5.69
C ALA A 45 -1.31 -5.59 -6.42
N LEU A 46 -1.85 -6.80 -6.26
CA LEU A 46 -1.31 -7.97 -6.94
C LEU A 46 -1.33 -7.81 -8.45
N GLU A 47 -2.38 -7.23 -8.99
CA GLU A 47 -2.49 -6.97 -10.43
C GLU A 47 -1.38 -6.05 -10.91
N LYS A 48 -0.91 -5.17 -10.05
CA LYS A 48 0.18 -4.25 -10.36
C LYS A 48 1.55 -4.82 -10.01
N GLY A 49 1.59 -6.05 -9.52
CA GLY A 49 2.85 -6.67 -9.12
C GLY A 49 3.36 -6.20 -7.77
N ILE A 50 2.47 -5.66 -6.94
CA ILE A 50 2.83 -5.20 -5.60
C ILE A 50 2.47 -6.30 -4.61
N SER A 51 3.45 -6.71 -3.79
CA SER A 51 3.23 -7.76 -2.81
C SER A 51 2.39 -7.26 -1.64
N SER A 52 1.76 -8.19 -0.93
CA SER A 52 0.95 -7.85 0.24
C SER A 52 1.80 -7.21 1.34
N ARG A 53 3.06 -7.60 1.44
CA ARG A 53 3.98 -6.99 2.40
C ARG A 53 4.18 -5.50 2.09
N THR A 54 4.35 -5.16 0.83
CA THR A 54 4.50 -3.77 0.40
C THR A 54 3.23 -2.98 0.68
N VAL A 55 2.07 -3.58 0.44
CA VAL A 55 0.79 -2.96 0.75
C VAL A 55 0.68 -2.67 2.24
N ARG A 56 1.10 -3.62 3.07
CA ARG A 56 1.09 -3.44 4.52
C ARG A 56 1.98 -2.28 4.94
N ASP A 57 3.17 -2.20 4.36
CA ASP A 57 4.09 -1.10 4.64
C ASP A 57 3.50 0.24 4.22
N ALA A 58 2.85 0.27 3.06
CA ALA A 58 2.18 1.48 2.58
C ALA A 58 1.09 1.93 3.55
N LYS A 59 0.31 0.99 4.05
CA LYS A 59 -0.73 1.29 5.03
C LYS A 59 -0.13 1.88 6.30
N LYS A 60 0.99 1.33 6.75
CA LYS A 60 1.69 1.86 7.91
C LYS A 60 2.16 3.29 7.69
N GLU A 61 2.69 3.57 6.52
CA GLU A 61 3.18 4.90 6.21
C GLU A 61 2.07 5.92 6.11
N LEU A 62 0.89 5.50 5.64
CA LEU A 62 -0.28 6.38 5.61
C LEU A 62 -0.77 6.71 7.02
N GLY A 63 -0.53 5.80 7.95
CA GLY A 63 -0.79 6.04 9.36
C GLY A 63 -2.19 6.54 9.65
N GLU A 64 -2.28 7.70 10.27
CA GLU A 64 -3.56 8.27 10.69
C GLU A 64 -4.48 8.67 9.55
N ALA A 65 -3.91 8.90 8.38
CA ALA A 65 -4.72 9.25 7.22
C ALA A 65 -5.61 8.09 6.78
N LEU A 66 -5.17 6.88 7.06
CA LEU A 66 -5.89 5.68 6.69
C LEU A 66 -6.70 5.17 7.88
N LYS A 67 -8.01 5.14 7.72
CA LYS A 67 -8.93 4.63 8.75
C LYS A 67 -9.32 3.21 8.41
N SER A 68 -9.68 2.45 9.42
CA SER A 68 -10.14 1.08 9.21
C SER A 68 -11.21 0.70 10.23
N LYS A 69 -12.08 -0.20 9.82
CA LYS A 69 -13.09 -0.77 10.68
C LYS A 69 -13.42 -2.17 10.21
N ILE A 70 -14.10 -2.92 11.02
CA ILE A 70 -14.55 -4.25 10.64
C ILE A 70 -15.96 -4.13 10.07
N GLY A 71 -16.10 -4.51 8.80
CA GLY A 71 -17.38 -4.51 8.11
C GLY A 71 -18.09 -5.86 8.22
N GLU A 72 -19.05 -6.07 7.35
CA GLU A 72 -19.80 -7.31 7.32
C GLU A 72 -18.90 -8.51 7.05
N GLY A 73 -19.22 -9.63 7.69
CA GLY A 73 -18.47 -10.86 7.50
C GLY A 73 -17.08 -10.83 8.08
N ARG A 74 -16.83 -9.96 9.04
CA ARG A 74 -15.53 -9.79 9.68
C ARG A 74 -14.45 -9.34 8.71
N ARG A 75 -14.82 -8.70 7.61
CA ARG A 75 -13.86 -8.18 6.65
C ARG A 75 -13.44 -6.78 7.04
N LYS A 76 -12.16 -6.53 6.95
CA LYS A 76 -11.62 -5.22 7.26
C LYS A 76 -11.91 -4.26 6.11
N VAL A 77 -12.39 -3.09 6.45
CA VAL A 77 -12.72 -2.05 5.48
C VAL A 77 -11.84 -0.84 5.76
N PHE A 78 -11.32 -0.23 4.71
CA PHE A 78 -10.48 0.95 4.82
C PHE A 78 -11.14 2.14 4.12
N TRP A 79 -10.89 3.32 4.65
CA TRP A 79 -11.29 4.58 4.01
C TRP A 79 -10.34 5.68 4.41
N MET A 80 -10.37 6.78 3.68
CA MET A 80 -9.56 7.96 3.98
C MET A 80 -10.45 9.17 4.03
N GLU A 81 -10.17 10.04 4.98
CA GLU A 81 -10.88 11.32 5.09
C GLU A 81 -10.26 12.39 4.21
#